data_fceecad306e503278cc9a937b245e6ab
#
_entry.id   fceecad306e503278cc9a937b245e6ab
#
_cell.length_a   1.000
_cell.length_b   1.000
_cell.length_c   1.000
_cell.angle_alpha   90.00
_cell.angle_beta   90.00
_cell.angle_gamma   90.00
#
_symmetry.space_group_name_H-M   'P 1'
#
loop_
_entity.id
_entity.type
_entity.pdbx_description
1 polymer ?
#
loop_
_entity_poly.entity_id
_entity_poly.type
_entity_poly.pdbx_seq_one_letter_code
_entity_poly.pdbx_strand_id
1 'polypeptide(L)'
;LTLLWKVRLTCFTRTGYADMKISQNGINLIKKYEGCHLIAYRCPAGVRTIGYGHTADVFQGQVITQAQADELLKADLAKYEKYVNSYDDTYHFTQGQFDALVSFTFNCGKGNLDKLTDNGKRTLREISDALPNYNKGGGVVLKGLVNRRTEEKELFDGKSSRKPISVIADEVIDGKWGSGNDRKQRLEKAGYDYRDVQDEVNRKLKKT
;
A
#
# COMPACT_ATOMS: atom_id res chain seq x y z
N LEU A 1 6.19 12.41 58.56
CA LEU A 1 6.03 13.30 57.40
C LEU A 1 6.69 12.61 56.19
N THR A 2 5.92 11.78 55.50
CA THR A 2 6.36 11.03 54.31
C THR A 2 5.77 11.71 53.10
N LEU A 3 6.60 12.40 52.33
CA LEU A 3 6.24 12.98 51.02
C LEU A 3 6.24 11.87 49.97
N LEU A 4 5.06 11.45 49.55
CA LEU A 4 4.82 10.61 48.37
C LEU A 4 5.05 11.48 47.11
N TRP A 5 6.14 11.23 46.40
CA TRP A 5 6.35 11.72 45.04
C TRP A 5 5.44 10.92 44.08
N LYS A 6 4.30 11.50 43.74
CA LYS A 6 3.52 11.06 42.57
C LYS A 6 4.28 11.46 41.31
N VAL A 7 5.02 10.52 40.72
CA VAL A 7 5.48 10.65 39.35
C VAL A 7 4.23 10.61 38.47
N ARG A 8 3.78 11.77 38.01
CA ARG A 8 2.83 11.88 36.91
C ARG A 8 3.59 11.42 35.66
N LEU A 9 3.30 10.20 35.17
CA LEU A 9 3.55 9.87 33.78
C LEU A 9 2.66 10.79 32.92
N THR A 10 3.23 11.89 32.49
CA THR A 10 2.66 12.68 31.40
C THR A 10 2.81 11.82 30.16
N CYS A 11 1.70 11.27 29.68
CA CYS A 11 1.59 10.73 28.34
C CYS A 11 2.03 11.87 27.39
N PHE A 12 3.23 11.74 26.82
CA PHE A 12 3.75 12.69 25.84
C PHE A 12 2.93 12.47 24.57
N THR A 13 1.83 13.21 24.45
CA THR A 13 1.08 13.23 23.20
C THR A 13 1.96 13.89 22.16
N ARG A 14 2.28 13.14 21.12
CA ARG A 14 3.02 13.54 19.92
C ARG A 14 2.50 14.89 19.41
N THR A 15 3.29 15.95 19.60
CA THR A 15 3.00 17.26 19.00
C THR A 15 3.47 17.25 17.55
N GLY A 16 2.53 17.13 16.60
CA GLY A 16 2.70 17.78 15.30
C GLY A 16 3.06 16.96 14.08
N TYR A 17 3.19 15.63 14.10
CA TYR A 17 3.31 14.85 12.85
C TYR A 17 1.97 14.18 12.53
N ALA A 18 1.41 14.52 11.37
CA ALA A 18 0.23 13.84 10.86
C ALA A 18 0.57 12.37 10.54
N ASP A 19 -0.37 11.44 10.80
CA ASP A 19 -0.22 10.05 10.43
C ASP A 19 0.11 9.93 8.93
N MET A 20 1.08 9.08 8.62
CA MET A 20 1.43 8.79 7.23
C MET A 20 0.26 8.14 6.50
N LYS A 21 0.18 8.44 5.21
CA LYS A 21 -0.76 7.83 4.28
C LYS A 21 -0.01 7.07 3.20
N ILE A 22 -0.58 5.96 2.75
CA ILE A 22 -0.03 5.22 1.62
C ILE A 22 -0.02 6.11 0.37
N SER A 23 1.11 6.11 -0.33
CA SER A 23 1.22 6.84 -1.60
C SER A 23 0.56 6.06 -2.75
N GLN A 24 0.41 6.74 -3.89
CA GLN A 24 -0.10 6.09 -5.10
C GLN A 24 0.79 4.91 -5.55
N ASN A 25 2.10 4.96 -5.30
CA ASN A 25 3.01 3.83 -5.60
C ASN A 25 2.65 2.59 -4.76
N GLY A 26 2.39 2.77 -3.48
CA GLY A 26 1.93 1.68 -2.61
C GLY A 26 0.56 1.13 -3.02
N ILE A 27 -0.40 2.01 -3.35
CA ILE A 27 -1.72 1.62 -3.85
C ILE A 27 -1.59 0.80 -5.15
N ASN A 28 -0.76 1.24 -6.10
CA ASN A 28 -0.54 0.55 -7.36
C ASN A 28 0.12 -0.83 -7.16
N LEU A 29 1.01 -0.95 -6.19
CA LEU A 29 1.59 -2.24 -5.82
C LEU A 29 0.52 -3.21 -5.32
N ILE A 30 -0.37 -2.75 -4.45
CA ILE A 30 -1.50 -3.56 -3.96
C ILE A 30 -2.43 -3.94 -5.10
N LYS A 31 -2.90 -2.99 -5.91
CA LYS A 31 -3.77 -3.23 -7.07
C LYS A 31 -3.22 -4.29 -8.02
N LYS A 32 -1.90 -4.25 -8.27
CA LYS A 32 -1.20 -5.21 -9.14
C LYS A 32 -1.36 -6.66 -8.67
N TYR A 33 -1.29 -6.89 -7.35
CA TYR A 33 -1.30 -8.24 -6.78
C TYR A 33 -2.68 -8.75 -6.40
N GLU A 34 -3.62 -7.86 -6.08
CA GLU A 34 -4.99 -8.27 -5.71
C GLU A 34 -5.87 -8.54 -6.92
N GLY A 35 -5.66 -7.84 -8.05
CA GLY A 35 -6.61 -7.82 -9.14
C GLY A 35 -7.91 -7.09 -8.77
N CYS A 36 -8.75 -6.79 -9.76
CA CYS A 36 -10.01 -6.07 -9.54
C CYS A 36 -11.20 -6.83 -10.10
N HIS A 37 -12.21 -7.08 -9.27
CA HIS A 37 -13.47 -7.68 -9.68
C HIS A 37 -14.61 -6.66 -9.54
N LEU A 38 -15.16 -6.19 -10.64
CA LEU A 38 -16.24 -5.19 -10.63
C LEU A 38 -17.62 -5.80 -10.36
N ILE A 39 -17.72 -7.12 -10.38
CA ILE A 39 -18.95 -7.88 -10.05
C ILE A 39 -18.67 -8.71 -8.81
N ALA A 40 -19.59 -8.67 -7.84
CA ALA A 40 -19.46 -9.45 -6.62
C ALA A 40 -19.37 -10.95 -6.88
N TYR A 41 -18.41 -11.60 -6.25
CA TYR A 41 -18.18 -13.05 -6.34
C TYR A 41 -18.02 -13.66 -4.95
N ARG A 42 -17.98 -15.00 -4.88
CA ARG A 42 -17.59 -15.70 -3.64
C ARG A 42 -16.14 -16.13 -3.74
N CYS A 43 -15.34 -15.67 -2.79
CA CYS A 43 -13.95 -16.13 -2.67
C CYS A 43 -13.90 -17.63 -2.25
N PRO A 44 -12.76 -18.32 -2.31
CA PRO A 44 -12.64 -19.73 -1.91
C PRO A 44 -13.10 -20.00 -0.47
N ALA A 45 -13.06 -19.01 0.43
CA ALA A 45 -13.59 -19.10 1.79
C ALA A 45 -15.12 -18.90 1.87
N GLY A 46 -15.82 -18.75 0.73
CA GLY A 46 -17.27 -18.56 0.66
C GLY A 46 -17.76 -17.14 0.97
N VAL A 47 -16.84 -16.19 1.25
CA VAL A 47 -17.18 -14.80 1.56
C VAL A 47 -17.46 -14.02 0.27
N ARG A 48 -18.52 -13.20 0.27
CA ARG A 48 -18.80 -12.28 -0.86
C ARG A 48 -17.76 -11.18 -0.89
N THR A 49 -17.20 -10.97 -2.07
CA THR A 49 -16.04 -10.12 -2.29
C THR A 49 -16.25 -9.29 -3.55
N ILE A 50 -15.80 -8.04 -3.57
CA ILE A 50 -15.85 -7.15 -4.73
C ILE A 50 -14.62 -6.24 -4.75
N GLY A 51 -14.34 -5.60 -5.88
CA GLY A 51 -13.20 -4.68 -6.04
C GLY A 51 -11.87 -5.39 -5.85
N TYR A 52 -11.03 -4.87 -4.99
CA TYR A 52 -9.70 -5.39 -4.64
C TYR A 52 -9.71 -6.22 -3.34
N GLY A 53 -10.75 -7.02 -3.16
CA GLY A 53 -10.86 -7.87 -1.97
C GLY A 53 -11.78 -7.30 -0.88
N HIS A 54 -12.58 -6.29 -1.17
CA HIS A 54 -13.55 -5.72 -0.24
C HIS A 54 -14.67 -6.73 0.08
N THR A 55 -15.03 -6.86 1.35
CA THR A 55 -16.00 -7.86 1.82
C THR A 55 -17.15 -7.29 2.67
N ALA A 56 -17.02 -6.04 3.15
CA ALA A 56 -18.05 -5.43 3.98
C ALA A 56 -19.27 -5.04 3.13
N ASP A 57 -20.47 -5.38 3.59
CA ASP A 57 -21.73 -5.01 2.96
C ASP A 57 -21.87 -5.42 1.47
N VAL A 58 -21.15 -6.48 1.06
CA VAL A 58 -21.23 -7.00 -0.31
C VAL A 58 -22.39 -7.96 -0.48
N PHE A 59 -23.29 -7.67 -1.42
CA PHE A 59 -24.46 -8.51 -1.72
C PHE A 59 -24.32 -9.22 -3.08
N GLN A 60 -25.13 -10.24 -3.28
CA GLN A 60 -25.11 -11.02 -4.52
C GLN A 60 -25.59 -10.18 -5.71
N GLY A 61 -24.83 -10.24 -6.83
CA GLY A 61 -25.14 -9.47 -8.04
C GLY A 61 -24.77 -8.00 -7.99
N GLN A 62 -24.10 -7.56 -6.91
CA GLN A 62 -23.60 -6.18 -6.83
C GLN A 62 -22.57 -5.93 -7.93
N VAL A 63 -22.72 -4.79 -8.60
CA VAL A 63 -21.80 -4.30 -9.64
C VAL A 63 -21.32 -2.91 -9.23
N ILE A 64 -20.04 -2.67 -9.36
CA ILE A 64 -19.40 -1.37 -9.07
C ILE A 64 -18.59 -0.89 -10.27
N THR A 65 -18.37 0.40 -10.33
CA THR A 65 -17.42 1.00 -11.27
C THR A 65 -15.99 0.83 -10.76
N GLN A 66 -15.03 1.01 -11.64
CA GLN A 66 -13.62 1.02 -11.25
C GLN A 66 -13.31 2.13 -10.22
N ALA A 67 -13.91 3.32 -10.38
CA ALA A 67 -13.74 4.40 -9.41
C ALA A 67 -14.26 4.02 -8.02
N GLN A 68 -15.40 3.33 -7.95
CA GLN A 68 -15.93 2.81 -6.68
C GLN A 68 -15.01 1.73 -6.08
N ALA A 69 -14.43 0.84 -6.90
CA ALA A 69 -13.45 -0.14 -6.41
C ALA A 69 -12.21 0.54 -5.82
N ASP A 70 -11.76 1.63 -6.44
CA ASP A 70 -10.61 2.41 -5.98
C ASP A 70 -10.90 3.11 -4.64
N GLU A 71 -12.10 3.68 -4.46
CA GLU A 71 -12.52 4.29 -3.19
C GLU A 71 -12.70 3.24 -2.08
N LEU A 72 -13.27 2.06 -2.38
CA LEU A 72 -13.36 0.96 -1.43
C LEU A 72 -11.96 0.50 -0.97
N LEU A 73 -11.01 0.37 -1.89
CA LEU A 73 -9.63 0.03 -1.54
C LEU A 73 -9.02 1.07 -0.60
N LYS A 74 -9.15 2.37 -0.90
CA LYS A 74 -8.64 3.44 -0.04
C LYS A 74 -9.25 3.39 1.37
N ALA A 75 -10.55 3.14 1.46
CA ALA A 75 -11.24 2.99 2.75
C ALA A 75 -10.71 1.76 3.53
N ASP A 76 -10.53 0.63 2.86
CA ASP A 76 -9.99 -0.58 3.47
C ASP A 76 -8.55 -0.41 3.95
N LEU A 77 -7.74 0.36 3.23
CA LEU A 77 -6.34 0.61 3.58
C LEU A 77 -6.17 1.41 4.87
N ALA A 78 -7.14 2.21 5.27
CA ALA A 78 -7.06 3.07 6.45
C ALA A 78 -6.73 2.30 7.74
N LYS A 79 -7.23 1.08 7.92
CA LYS A 79 -6.91 0.24 9.09
C LYS A 79 -5.46 -0.27 9.06
N TYR A 80 -4.93 -0.57 7.88
CA TYR A 80 -3.55 -1.06 7.73
C TYR A 80 -2.54 0.07 7.88
N GLU A 81 -2.88 1.27 7.39
CA GLU A 81 -2.13 2.49 7.67
C GLU A 81 -1.99 2.73 9.18
N LYS A 82 -3.08 2.59 9.95
CA LYS A 82 -3.02 2.71 11.42
C LYS A 82 -2.09 1.67 12.06
N TYR A 83 -2.10 0.43 11.55
CA TYR A 83 -1.20 -0.60 12.08
C TYR A 83 0.28 -0.26 11.82
N VAL A 84 0.62 0.25 10.64
CA VAL A 84 1.99 0.65 10.32
C VAL A 84 2.38 1.92 11.07
N ASN A 85 1.49 2.92 11.15
CA ASN A 85 1.73 4.16 11.91
C ASN A 85 2.01 3.90 13.40
N SER A 86 1.48 2.81 13.98
CA SER A 86 1.78 2.46 15.37
C SER A 86 3.26 2.14 15.63
N TYR A 87 4.04 1.92 14.59
CA TYR A 87 5.49 1.71 14.64
C TYR A 87 6.32 2.92 14.19
N ASP A 88 5.68 3.98 13.67
CA ASP A 88 6.39 5.11 13.08
C ASP A 88 7.20 5.90 14.10
N ASP A 89 6.74 6.00 15.34
CA ASP A 89 7.50 6.62 16.43
C ASP A 89 8.83 5.90 16.72
N THR A 90 8.91 4.60 16.40
CA THR A 90 10.13 3.80 16.58
C THR A 90 11.05 3.92 15.37
N TYR A 91 10.48 3.93 14.15
CA TYR A 91 11.26 3.75 12.92
C TYR A 91 11.42 5.02 12.09
N HIS A 92 10.49 5.98 12.19
CA HIS A 92 10.48 7.18 11.35
C HIS A 92 10.55 6.81 9.87
N PHE A 93 9.56 6.04 9.40
CA PHE A 93 9.53 5.46 8.06
C PHE A 93 9.66 6.51 6.95
N THR A 94 10.45 6.21 5.93
CA THR A 94 10.31 6.87 4.64
C THR A 94 8.99 6.47 3.97
N GLN A 95 8.53 7.24 2.98
CA GLN A 95 7.29 6.92 2.26
C GLN A 95 7.36 5.52 1.62
N GLY A 96 8.49 5.12 1.04
CA GLY A 96 8.66 3.79 0.45
C GLY A 96 8.59 2.66 1.46
N GLN A 97 9.15 2.86 2.65
CA GLN A 97 9.07 1.90 3.75
C GLN A 97 7.63 1.76 4.26
N PHE A 98 6.94 2.87 4.43
CA PHE A 98 5.54 2.89 4.83
C PHE A 98 4.66 2.18 3.81
N ASP A 99 4.77 2.51 2.54
CA ASP A 99 4.01 1.90 1.44
C ASP A 99 4.22 0.38 1.36
N ALA A 100 5.47 -0.07 1.46
CA ALA A 100 5.82 -1.49 1.45
C ALA A 100 5.20 -2.23 2.63
N LEU A 101 5.26 -1.65 3.84
CA LEU A 101 4.69 -2.26 5.04
C LEU A 101 3.16 -2.24 5.03
N VAL A 102 2.51 -1.22 4.47
CA VAL A 102 1.05 -1.23 4.28
C VAL A 102 0.64 -2.32 3.29
N SER A 103 1.36 -2.48 2.14
CA SER A 103 1.12 -3.57 1.20
C SER A 103 1.32 -4.94 1.85
N PHE A 104 2.41 -5.13 2.59
CA PHE A 104 2.68 -6.35 3.34
C PHE A 104 1.56 -6.65 4.35
N THR A 105 1.15 -5.66 5.13
CA THR A 105 0.15 -5.82 6.18
C THR A 105 -1.24 -6.09 5.60
N PHE A 106 -1.57 -5.50 4.46
CA PHE A 106 -2.80 -5.78 3.71
C PHE A 106 -2.87 -7.26 3.32
N ASN A 107 -1.78 -7.84 2.84
CA ASN A 107 -1.71 -9.24 2.41
C ASN A 107 -1.57 -10.22 3.57
N CYS A 108 -0.71 -9.92 4.55
CA CYS A 108 -0.30 -10.85 5.60
C CYS A 108 -0.99 -10.63 6.96
N GLY A 109 -1.65 -9.47 7.13
CA GLY A 109 -2.32 -9.09 8.38
C GLY A 109 -1.39 -8.54 9.47
N LYS A 110 -2.00 -7.89 10.49
CA LYS A 110 -1.28 -7.24 11.59
C LYS A 110 -0.35 -8.18 12.36
N GLY A 111 -0.80 -9.41 12.66
CA GLY A 111 0.03 -10.36 13.41
C GLY A 111 1.34 -10.73 12.71
N ASN A 112 1.37 -10.70 11.37
CA ASN A 112 2.61 -10.90 10.62
C ASN A 112 3.44 -9.62 10.54
N LEU A 113 2.83 -8.43 10.58
CA LEU A 113 3.57 -7.17 10.75
C LEU A 113 4.31 -7.15 12.09
N ASP A 114 3.64 -7.54 13.19
CA ASP A 114 4.23 -7.62 14.52
C ASP A 114 5.42 -8.59 14.54
N LYS A 115 5.28 -9.75 13.89
CA LYS A 115 6.39 -10.73 13.73
C LYS A 115 7.50 -10.21 12.83
N LEU A 116 7.17 -9.51 11.75
CA LEU A 116 8.13 -8.94 10.81
C LEU A 116 9.00 -7.88 11.51
N THR A 117 8.41 -7.05 12.35
CA THR A 117 9.10 -6.01 13.11
C THR A 117 9.69 -6.51 14.43
N ASP A 118 9.37 -7.75 14.84
CA ASP A 118 9.61 -8.27 16.20
C ASP A 118 9.09 -7.28 17.26
N ASN A 119 7.84 -6.83 17.07
CA ASN A 119 7.20 -5.83 17.94
C ASN A 119 8.04 -4.55 18.11
N GLY A 120 8.68 -4.09 17.06
CA GLY A 120 9.49 -2.86 17.05
C GLY A 120 10.95 -3.05 17.47
N LYS A 121 11.45 -4.28 17.65
CA LYS A 121 12.82 -4.56 18.09
C LYS A 121 13.81 -4.70 16.93
N ARG A 122 13.35 -5.12 15.73
CA ARG A 122 14.24 -5.26 14.57
C ARG A 122 14.63 -3.89 14.02
N THR A 123 15.83 -3.81 13.48
CA THR A 123 16.26 -2.67 12.67
C THR A 123 15.54 -2.67 11.32
N LEU A 124 15.48 -1.52 10.64
CA LEU A 124 14.93 -1.41 9.28
C LEU A 124 15.60 -2.39 8.30
N ARG A 125 16.90 -2.64 8.45
CA ARG A 125 17.63 -3.60 7.63
C ARG A 125 17.15 -5.03 7.86
N GLU A 126 17.00 -5.44 9.11
CA GLU A 126 16.49 -6.77 9.44
C GLU A 126 15.04 -6.98 8.98
N ILE A 127 14.22 -5.93 9.03
CA ILE A 127 12.86 -5.94 8.45
C ILE A 127 12.92 -6.20 6.94
N SER A 128 13.74 -5.43 6.23
CA SER A 128 13.95 -5.59 4.78
C SER A 128 14.41 -7.01 4.42
N ASP A 129 15.37 -7.54 5.16
CA ASP A 129 15.93 -8.88 4.90
C ASP A 129 14.96 -10.01 5.26
N ALA A 130 14.00 -9.76 6.16
CA ALA A 130 12.99 -10.72 6.57
C ALA A 130 11.76 -10.77 5.63
N LEU A 131 11.46 -9.70 4.89
CA LEU A 131 10.30 -9.62 3.98
C LEU A 131 10.18 -10.82 3.03
N PRO A 132 11.26 -11.28 2.33
CA PRO A 132 11.19 -12.41 1.40
C PRO A 132 10.74 -13.73 2.02
N ASN A 133 10.83 -13.88 3.33
CA ASN A 133 10.46 -15.13 4.03
C ASN A 133 8.93 -15.36 4.08
N TYR A 134 8.12 -14.31 3.82
CA TYR A 134 6.65 -14.37 3.83
C TYR A 134 6.07 -14.73 2.46
N ASN A 135 6.60 -15.77 1.83
CA ASN A 135 6.30 -16.18 0.46
C ASN A 135 5.50 -17.49 0.37
N LYS A 136 4.96 -18.00 1.50
CA LYS A 136 4.26 -19.29 1.55
C LYS A 136 2.75 -19.10 1.74
N GLY A 137 1.98 -19.97 1.07
CA GLY A 137 0.55 -20.16 1.32
C GLY A 137 0.28 -21.66 1.52
N GLY A 138 -0.41 -22.03 2.61
CA GLY A 138 -0.61 -23.44 2.95
C GLY A 138 0.69 -24.23 3.13
N GLY A 139 1.79 -23.60 3.57
CA GLY A 139 3.11 -24.22 3.75
C GLY A 139 3.96 -24.31 2.48
N VAL A 140 3.39 -24.01 1.29
CA VAL A 140 4.06 -24.10 -0.01
C VAL A 140 4.51 -22.72 -0.48
N VAL A 141 5.70 -22.61 -1.08
CA VAL A 141 6.20 -21.38 -1.69
C VAL A 141 5.38 -21.09 -2.96
N LEU A 142 4.81 -19.88 -3.02
CA LEU A 142 4.01 -19.42 -4.14
C LEU A 142 4.75 -18.36 -4.93
N LYS A 143 4.93 -18.55 -6.24
CA LYS A 143 5.63 -17.61 -7.14
C LYS A 143 5.06 -16.18 -7.07
N GLY A 144 3.74 -16.05 -6.98
CA GLY A 144 3.09 -14.74 -6.83
C GLY A 144 3.50 -14.01 -5.54
N LEU A 145 3.61 -14.75 -4.42
CA LEU A 145 4.07 -14.19 -3.16
C LEU A 145 5.57 -13.86 -3.17
N VAL A 146 6.38 -14.69 -3.84
CA VAL A 146 7.82 -14.38 -4.04
C VAL A 146 7.97 -13.04 -4.77
N ASN A 147 7.28 -12.89 -5.89
CA ASN A 147 7.32 -11.64 -6.68
C ASN A 147 6.85 -10.44 -5.86
N ARG A 148 5.73 -10.59 -5.12
CA ARG A 148 5.18 -9.52 -4.26
C ARG A 148 6.18 -9.10 -3.19
N ARG A 149 6.77 -10.04 -2.46
CA ARG A 149 7.78 -9.75 -1.43
C ARG A 149 9.04 -9.09 -2.00
N THR A 150 9.43 -9.47 -3.21
CA THR A 150 10.57 -8.85 -3.90
C THR A 150 10.27 -7.38 -4.17
N GLU A 151 9.12 -7.06 -4.76
CA GLU A 151 8.75 -5.66 -5.06
C GLU A 151 8.51 -4.83 -3.80
N GLU A 152 7.92 -5.41 -2.75
CA GLU A 152 7.79 -4.75 -1.45
C GLU A 152 9.16 -4.45 -0.82
N LYS A 153 10.12 -5.38 -0.91
CA LYS A 153 11.49 -5.16 -0.45
C LYS A 153 12.20 -4.08 -1.27
N GLU A 154 12.06 -4.08 -2.59
CA GLU A 154 12.63 -3.04 -3.45
C GLU A 154 12.07 -1.65 -3.11
N LEU A 155 10.77 -1.55 -2.87
CA LEU A 155 10.12 -0.31 -2.45
C LEU A 155 10.61 0.13 -1.06
N PHE A 156 10.74 -0.79 -0.13
CA PHE A 156 11.25 -0.56 1.22
C PHE A 156 12.70 -0.05 1.22
N ASP A 157 13.55 -0.64 0.38
CA ASP A 157 14.98 -0.29 0.25
C ASP A 157 15.21 1.00 -0.57
N GLY A 158 14.14 1.64 -1.07
CA GLY A 158 14.26 2.78 -1.97
C GLY A 158 14.84 2.44 -3.34
N LYS A 159 14.85 1.15 -3.70
CA LYS A 159 15.36 0.62 -4.97
C LYS A 159 14.25 0.43 -6.02
N SER A 160 13.01 0.81 -5.68
CA SER A 160 11.90 0.68 -6.63
C SER A 160 12.27 1.43 -7.91
N SER A 161 12.42 0.69 -9.01
CA SER A 161 12.74 1.22 -10.34
C SER A 161 11.58 2.05 -10.91
N ARG A 162 10.43 2.06 -10.23
CA ARG A 162 9.27 2.84 -10.66
C ARG A 162 9.44 4.30 -10.28
N LYS A 163 9.46 5.13 -11.31
CA LYS A 163 9.39 6.58 -11.11
C LYS A 163 8.07 6.96 -10.43
N PRO A 164 8.06 7.96 -9.53
CA PRO A 164 6.82 8.51 -8.99
C PRO A 164 5.84 8.93 -10.09
N ILE A 165 4.54 8.78 -9.86
CA ILE A 165 3.51 9.18 -10.84
C ILE A 165 3.67 10.65 -11.26
N SER A 166 4.08 11.52 -10.32
CA SER A 166 4.34 12.92 -10.64
C SER A 166 5.44 13.09 -11.70
N VAL A 167 6.50 12.27 -11.66
CA VAL A 167 7.59 12.29 -12.68
C VAL A 167 7.08 11.70 -14.00
N ILE A 168 6.29 10.62 -13.94
CA ILE A 168 5.66 10.04 -15.14
C ILE A 168 4.70 11.04 -15.78
N ALA A 169 3.94 11.79 -15.00
CA ALA A 169 3.04 12.83 -15.50
C ALA A 169 3.83 13.93 -16.24
N ASP A 170 4.99 14.36 -15.73
CA ASP A 170 5.87 15.28 -16.43
C ASP A 170 6.36 14.70 -17.76
N GLU A 171 6.80 13.44 -17.75
CA GLU A 171 7.21 12.74 -18.97
C GLU A 171 6.06 12.58 -19.98
N VAL A 172 4.82 12.44 -19.52
CA VAL A 172 3.61 12.42 -20.38
C VAL A 172 3.37 13.78 -20.99
N ILE A 173 3.50 14.85 -20.21
CA ILE A 173 3.39 16.23 -20.68
C ILE A 173 4.48 16.53 -21.73
N ASP A 174 5.69 16.04 -21.48
CA ASP A 174 6.83 16.11 -22.42
C ASP A 174 6.67 15.23 -23.67
N GLY A 175 5.57 14.48 -23.81
CA GLY A 175 5.29 13.62 -24.96
C GLY A 175 6.06 12.29 -25.01
N LYS A 176 6.82 11.93 -23.97
CA LYS A 176 7.68 10.72 -23.93
C LYS A 176 6.90 9.40 -23.93
N TRP A 177 5.63 9.45 -23.60
CA TRP A 177 4.76 8.26 -23.48
C TRP A 177 3.77 8.08 -24.64
N GLY A 178 3.93 8.85 -25.73
CA GLY A 178 3.01 8.79 -26.87
C GLY A 178 1.65 9.44 -26.56
N SER A 179 0.60 9.05 -27.30
CA SER A 179 -0.76 9.62 -27.17
C SER A 179 -1.87 8.58 -27.26
N GLY A 180 -3.07 8.93 -26.77
CA GLY A 180 -4.25 8.09 -26.89
C GLY A 180 -4.07 6.69 -26.32
N ASN A 181 -4.50 5.67 -27.08
CA ASN A 181 -4.43 4.27 -26.65
C ASN A 181 -2.99 3.72 -26.53
N ASP A 182 -2.07 4.20 -27.36
CA ASP A 182 -0.65 3.83 -27.28
C ASP A 182 -0.05 4.25 -25.91
N ARG A 183 -0.32 5.47 -25.46
CA ARG A 183 0.08 5.94 -24.11
C ARG A 183 -0.48 5.02 -23.05
N LYS A 184 -1.76 4.70 -23.11
CA LYS A 184 -2.41 3.82 -22.13
C LYS A 184 -1.70 2.48 -22.05
N GLN A 185 -1.48 1.82 -23.18
CA GLN A 185 -0.81 0.51 -23.23
C GLN A 185 0.63 0.57 -22.68
N ARG A 186 1.40 1.61 -23.02
CA ARG A 186 2.78 1.77 -22.52
C ARG A 186 2.82 1.96 -21.01
N LEU A 187 1.94 2.79 -20.48
CA LEU A 187 1.85 3.03 -19.03
C LEU A 187 1.44 1.76 -18.29
N GLU A 188 0.41 1.06 -18.75
CA GLU A 188 -0.06 -0.18 -18.15
C GLU A 188 1.02 -1.29 -18.23
N LYS A 189 1.73 -1.40 -19.35
CA LYS A 189 2.86 -2.32 -19.51
C LYS A 189 4.01 -2.00 -18.56
N ALA A 190 4.24 -0.72 -18.27
CA ALA A 190 5.22 -0.26 -17.29
C ALA A 190 4.73 -0.38 -15.83
N GLY A 191 3.49 -0.84 -15.63
CA GLY A 191 2.90 -1.07 -14.32
C GLY A 191 2.28 0.17 -13.68
N TYR A 192 1.99 1.22 -14.46
CA TYR A 192 1.26 2.40 -14.00
C TYR A 192 -0.23 2.28 -14.32
N ASP A 193 -1.10 2.73 -13.41
CA ASP A 193 -2.50 2.94 -13.75
C ASP A 193 -2.62 4.19 -14.63
N TYR A 194 -3.22 4.03 -15.81
CA TYR A 194 -3.37 5.10 -16.78
C TYR A 194 -4.15 6.30 -16.23
N ARG A 195 -5.19 6.04 -15.42
CA ARG A 195 -6.03 7.11 -14.88
C ARG A 195 -5.29 7.91 -13.83
N ASP A 196 -4.57 7.24 -12.94
CA ASP A 196 -3.78 7.92 -11.91
C ASP A 196 -2.74 8.85 -12.53
N VAL A 197 -2.08 8.40 -13.61
CA VAL A 197 -1.14 9.25 -14.37
C VAL A 197 -1.88 10.39 -15.05
N GLN A 198 -3.04 10.13 -15.69
CA GLN A 198 -3.80 11.16 -16.39
C GLN A 198 -4.38 12.21 -15.43
N ASP A 199 -4.84 11.80 -14.24
CA ASP A 199 -5.32 12.71 -13.21
C ASP A 199 -4.21 13.62 -12.71
N GLU A 200 -3.01 13.09 -12.53
CA GLU A 200 -1.84 13.90 -12.15
C GLU A 200 -1.42 14.85 -13.27
N VAL A 201 -1.46 14.43 -14.53
CA VAL A 201 -1.26 15.29 -15.70
C VAL A 201 -2.26 16.44 -15.69
N ASN A 202 -3.55 16.13 -15.55
CA ASN A 202 -4.61 17.11 -15.50
C ASN A 202 -4.46 18.11 -14.34
N ARG A 203 -4.03 17.60 -13.16
CA ARG A 203 -3.73 18.44 -11.99
C ARG A 203 -2.59 19.41 -12.23
N LYS A 204 -1.53 18.96 -12.91
CA LYS A 204 -0.38 19.81 -13.24
C LYS A 204 -0.74 20.89 -14.25
N LEU A 205 -1.45 20.52 -15.31
CA LEU A 205 -1.88 21.46 -16.36
C LEU A 205 -2.89 22.52 -15.87
N LYS A 206 -3.69 22.23 -14.82
CA LYS A 206 -4.60 23.23 -14.22
C LYS A 206 -3.90 24.25 -13.31
N LYS A 207 -2.66 24.00 -12.92
CA LYS A 207 -1.87 24.91 -12.07
C LYS A 207 -0.98 25.86 -12.86
N THR A 208 -0.93 25.72 -14.18
CA THR A 208 -0.24 26.58 -15.14
C THR A 208 -1.23 27.56 -15.74
#